data_258d1c13c24ca64360483c7219fc0790
#
_entry.id   258d1c13c24ca64360483c7219fc0790
#
_cell.length_a   1.000
_cell.length_b   1.000
_cell.length_c   1.000
_cell.angle_alpha   90.00
_cell.angle_beta   90.00
_cell.angle_gamma   90.00
#
_symmetry.space_group_name_H-M   'P 1'
#
loop_
_entity.id
_entity.type
_entity.pdbx_description
1 polymer ?
#
loop_
_entity_poly.entity_id
_entity_poly.type
_entity_poly.pdbx_seq_one_letter_code
_entity_poly.pdbx_strand_id
1 'polypeptide(L)'
;MNENILEKFPNKVKKEVIRLNSIAKEKGYFSYFIGGLVRDWVLKKPIKDIDMVIQGDALEIAKIYGEKYNISVQYFPRFQTAKIPLDDRIFNNIDLISTRKEIYEFPGALPKIIEGNLKDDLYRRDFSINTLCYSLNSFKIIDLFQGEKDIKNKLIRVLYSKSFMDDPTRILRAIRFKNRFEFKYEAYTKEYMIEAINKKAFATISSDRIKKELILCLQEEKVKEILMDFIEFNIIETLFFIKDISENQFIWLEKVCKIIKNKNKVLVILLIVFFNANQESIEKFCDFYQINKDYKKLLISNKEVFLKIKNELKKNNLTPFEIYRLFSSLKEEQIIFLNIYLQEKFFIKKFLEYYVNELRDVHIFITGKDLISLGIPPGPIYDVIFKRVLKNKINLGWKTKEKEIEYIKKHIKEWRE
;
A
#
# COMPACT_ATOMS: atom_id res chain seq x y z
N MET A 1 -9.90 9.10 31.47
CA MET A 1 -10.12 10.10 30.39
C MET A 1 -11.59 10.54 30.48
N ASN A 2 -11.85 11.82 30.71
CA ASN A 2 -13.23 12.35 30.72
C ASN A 2 -13.67 12.89 29.33
N GLU A 3 -12.87 12.65 28.28
CA GLU A 3 -13.20 13.12 26.95
C GLU A 3 -14.17 12.14 26.27
N ASN A 4 -15.21 12.68 25.63
CA ASN A 4 -16.11 11.88 24.82
C ASN A 4 -15.50 11.70 23.42
N ILE A 5 -15.29 10.46 22.97
CA ILE A 5 -14.71 10.14 21.66
C ILE A 5 -15.54 10.74 20.51
N LEU A 6 -16.85 10.94 20.69
CA LEU A 6 -17.72 11.56 19.70
C LEU A 6 -17.30 12.99 19.34
N GLU A 7 -16.60 13.69 20.23
CA GLU A 7 -16.10 15.06 19.94
C GLU A 7 -14.92 15.07 18.93
N LYS A 8 -14.37 13.91 18.60
CA LYS A 8 -13.34 13.78 17.56
C LYS A 8 -13.91 13.70 16.14
N PHE A 9 -15.23 13.54 16.02
CA PHE A 9 -15.89 13.41 14.72
C PHE A 9 -16.52 14.74 14.25
N PRO A 10 -16.57 14.97 12.93
CA PRO A 10 -17.38 16.04 12.34
C PRO A 10 -18.86 15.92 12.76
N ASN A 11 -19.55 17.04 12.88
CA ASN A 11 -20.96 17.06 13.31
C ASN A 11 -21.88 16.16 12.48
N LYS A 12 -21.63 16.07 11.17
CA LYS A 12 -22.38 15.17 10.26
C LYS A 12 -22.21 13.71 10.68
N VAL A 13 -20.97 13.26 10.88
CA VAL A 13 -20.63 11.89 11.28
C VAL A 13 -21.21 11.59 12.66
N LYS A 14 -21.00 12.49 13.63
CA LYS A 14 -21.55 12.38 14.99
C LYS A 14 -23.07 12.18 14.98
N LYS A 15 -23.80 12.92 14.12
CA LYS A 15 -25.25 12.81 13.97
C LYS A 15 -25.65 11.40 13.52
N GLU A 16 -24.94 10.81 12.52
CA GLU A 16 -25.28 9.48 12.00
C GLU A 16 -24.98 8.38 13.03
N VAL A 17 -23.86 8.49 13.77
CA VAL A 17 -23.56 7.59 14.89
C VAL A 17 -24.65 7.62 15.96
N ILE A 18 -25.12 8.82 16.33
CA ILE A 18 -26.19 8.98 17.34
C ILE A 18 -27.51 8.36 16.85
N ARG A 19 -27.86 8.53 15.55
CA ARG A 19 -29.06 7.94 14.95
C ARG A 19 -29.01 6.42 14.98
N LEU A 20 -27.87 5.83 14.58
CA LEU A 20 -27.66 4.37 14.62
C LEU A 20 -27.74 3.84 16.06
N ASN A 21 -27.10 4.52 17.02
CA ASN A 21 -27.16 4.14 18.43
C ASN A 21 -28.58 4.22 18.99
N SER A 22 -29.39 5.22 18.60
CA SER A 22 -30.79 5.35 19.03
C SER A 22 -31.63 4.18 18.53
N ILE A 23 -31.49 3.81 17.25
CA ILE A 23 -32.21 2.65 16.68
C ILE A 23 -31.79 1.35 17.39
N ALA A 24 -30.49 1.16 17.62
CA ALA A 24 -30.01 -0.01 18.37
C ALA A 24 -30.60 -0.06 19.78
N LYS A 25 -30.65 1.07 20.49
CA LYS A 25 -31.26 1.16 21.83
C LYS A 25 -32.75 0.89 21.82
N GLU A 26 -33.51 1.36 20.83
CA GLU A 26 -34.95 1.06 20.65
C GLU A 26 -35.22 -0.45 20.49
N LYS A 27 -34.23 -1.18 19.90
CA LYS A 27 -34.27 -2.65 19.75
C LYS A 27 -33.69 -3.40 20.96
N GLY A 28 -33.27 -2.73 22.00
CA GLY A 28 -32.68 -3.35 23.19
C GLY A 28 -31.21 -3.78 22.98
N TYR A 29 -30.54 -3.31 21.94
CA TYR A 29 -29.15 -3.64 21.64
C TYR A 29 -28.18 -2.61 22.20
N PHE A 30 -26.98 -3.06 22.53
CA PHE A 30 -25.86 -2.19 22.89
C PHE A 30 -24.97 -1.93 21.68
N SER A 31 -24.43 -0.73 21.61
CA SER A 31 -23.52 -0.33 20.54
C SER A 31 -22.21 0.23 21.07
N TYR A 32 -21.15 -0.06 20.31
CA TYR A 32 -19.78 0.21 20.70
C TYR A 32 -18.94 0.70 19.52
N PHE A 33 -17.99 1.60 19.79
CA PHE A 33 -16.80 1.70 18.96
C PHE A 33 -15.77 0.70 19.43
N ILE A 34 -14.93 0.15 18.52
CA ILE A 34 -14.05 -0.94 18.89
C ILE A 34 -12.76 -0.95 18.05
N GLY A 35 -11.72 -1.55 18.59
CA GLY A 35 -10.52 -1.87 17.86
C GLY A 35 -9.64 -0.67 17.52
N GLY A 36 -9.30 -0.54 16.22
CA GLY A 36 -8.39 0.48 15.70
C GLY A 36 -8.81 1.90 16.06
N LEU A 37 -10.10 2.18 15.99
CA LEU A 37 -10.68 3.48 16.32
C LEU A 37 -10.37 3.88 17.77
N VAL A 38 -10.70 3.00 18.74
CA VAL A 38 -10.52 3.29 20.17
C VAL A 38 -9.05 3.32 20.54
N ARG A 39 -8.25 2.37 20.01
CA ARG A 39 -6.79 2.38 20.18
C ARG A 39 -6.18 3.70 19.70
N ASP A 40 -6.51 4.15 18.49
CA ASP A 40 -5.92 5.35 17.90
C ASP A 40 -6.35 6.60 18.66
N TRP A 41 -7.59 6.65 19.16
CA TRP A 41 -8.04 7.69 20.07
C TRP A 41 -7.23 7.73 21.38
N VAL A 42 -7.03 6.58 22.04
CA VAL A 42 -6.21 6.47 23.26
C VAL A 42 -4.76 6.90 23.00
N LEU A 43 -4.21 6.54 21.83
CA LEU A 43 -2.87 6.93 21.38
C LEU A 43 -2.79 8.39 20.89
N LYS A 44 -3.90 9.13 20.88
CA LYS A 44 -3.98 10.49 20.31
C LYS A 44 -3.55 10.58 18.85
N LYS A 45 -3.79 9.50 18.09
CA LYS A 45 -3.54 9.42 16.66
C LYS A 45 -4.80 9.74 15.86
N PRO A 46 -4.68 10.17 14.60
CA PRO A 46 -5.83 10.38 13.72
C PRO A 46 -6.67 9.12 13.56
N ILE A 47 -7.98 9.20 13.75
CA ILE A 47 -8.95 8.14 13.46
C ILE A 47 -9.16 8.12 11.94
N LYS A 48 -9.13 6.92 11.34
CA LYS A 48 -9.27 6.75 9.88
C LYS A 48 -10.57 6.10 9.48
N ASP A 49 -11.00 5.09 10.23
CA ASP A 49 -12.16 4.26 9.91
C ASP A 49 -13.10 4.25 11.11
N ILE A 50 -14.40 4.08 10.86
CA ILE A 50 -15.42 4.05 11.92
C ILE A 50 -16.05 2.64 11.94
N ASP A 51 -15.56 1.81 12.88
CA ASP A 51 -16.12 0.49 13.17
C ASP A 51 -17.09 0.62 14.36
N MET A 52 -18.38 0.45 14.10
CA MET A 52 -19.43 0.42 15.10
C MET A 52 -19.96 -1.00 15.24
N VAL A 53 -19.86 -1.56 16.42
CA VAL A 53 -20.29 -2.92 16.74
C VAL A 53 -21.60 -2.90 17.49
N ILE A 54 -22.52 -3.76 17.06
CA ILE A 54 -23.84 -3.97 17.70
C ILE A 54 -23.84 -5.32 18.39
N GLN A 55 -24.12 -5.33 19.67
CA GLN A 55 -24.42 -6.59 20.38
C GLN A 55 -25.88 -6.96 20.11
N GLY A 56 -26.09 -7.55 18.96
CA GLY A 56 -27.37 -7.86 18.33
C GLY A 56 -27.23 -7.92 16.81
N ASP A 57 -28.33 -7.78 16.08
CA ASP A 57 -28.35 -7.82 14.61
C ASP A 57 -28.05 -6.46 13.98
N ALA A 58 -26.79 -6.29 13.52
CA ALA A 58 -26.37 -5.08 12.83
C ALA A 58 -27.04 -4.88 11.47
N LEU A 59 -27.46 -5.96 10.79
CA LEU A 59 -28.13 -5.86 9.49
C LEU A 59 -29.57 -5.35 9.68
N GLU A 60 -30.26 -5.78 10.75
CA GLU A 60 -31.55 -5.23 11.13
C GLU A 60 -31.46 -3.73 11.39
N ILE A 61 -30.50 -3.30 12.20
CA ILE A 61 -30.29 -1.87 12.50
C ILE A 61 -29.99 -1.07 11.23
N ALA A 62 -29.13 -1.61 10.37
CA ALA A 62 -28.79 -0.97 9.09
C ALA A 62 -29.99 -0.83 8.15
N LYS A 63 -30.88 -1.83 8.14
CA LYS A 63 -32.11 -1.80 7.35
C LYS A 63 -33.07 -0.72 7.84
N ILE A 64 -33.37 -0.72 9.14
CA ILE A 64 -34.24 0.32 9.75
C ILE A 64 -33.69 1.71 9.51
N TYR A 65 -32.36 1.88 9.65
CA TYR A 65 -31.71 3.14 9.40
C TYR A 65 -31.85 3.59 7.95
N GLY A 66 -31.60 2.70 6.98
CA GLY A 66 -31.71 2.98 5.55
C GLY A 66 -33.12 3.40 5.14
N GLU A 67 -34.15 2.67 5.62
CA GLU A 67 -35.55 2.98 5.39
C GLU A 67 -35.98 4.31 6.05
N LYS A 68 -35.61 4.52 7.32
CA LYS A 68 -36.01 5.73 8.09
C LYS A 68 -35.41 7.03 7.53
N TYR A 69 -34.18 6.96 7.00
CA TYR A 69 -33.45 8.16 6.53
C TYR A 69 -33.25 8.20 5.02
N ASN A 70 -33.85 7.27 4.26
CA ASN A 70 -33.72 7.14 2.80
C ASN A 70 -32.26 7.10 2.33
N ILE A 71 -31.45 6.24 2.99
CA ILE A 71 -30.03 6.08 2.70
C ILE A 71 -29.80 4.69 2.09
N SER A 72 -29.08 4.63 0.96
CA SER A 72 -28.68 3.37 0.34
C SER A 72 -27.57 2.71 1.16
N VAL A 73 -27.88 1.57 1.79
CA VAL A 73 -26.94 0.81 2.63
C VAL A 73 -26.39 -0.38 1.84
N GLN A 74 -25.12 -0.66 2.00
CA GLN A 74 -24.48 -1.83 1.40
C GLN A 74 -24.39 -2.97 2.44
N TYR A 75 -24.95 -4.16 2.11
CA TYR A 75 -25.03 -5.29 3.03
C TYR A 75 -24.04 -6.40 2.68
N PHE A 76 -23.43 -7.01 3.70
CA PHE A 76 -22.55 -8.16 3.61
C PHE A 76 -23.02 -9.27 4.58
N PRO A 77 -24.08 -10.01 4.25
CA PRO A 77 -24.72 -10.96 5.18
C PRO A 77 -23.78 -12.04 5.69
N ARG A 78 -22.90 -12.55 4.81
CA ARG A 78 -21.91 -13.58 5.19
C ARG A 78 -21.02 -13.16 6.36
N PHE A 79 -20.76 -11.85 6.51
CA PHE A 79 -19.92 -11.27 7.56
C PHE A 79 -20.71 -10.56 8.64
N GLN A 80 -22.04 -10.57 8.56
CA GLN A 80 -22.95 -9.83 9.43
C GLN A 80 -22.55 -8.36 9.57
N THR A 81 -22.26 -7.74 8.43
CA THR A 81 -21.75 -6.37 8.34
C THR A 81 -22.58 -5.57 7.35
N ALA A 82 -22.80 -4.29 7.63
CA ALA A 82 -23.34 -3.32 6.69
C ALA A 82 -22.45 -2.09 6.62
N LYS A 83 -22.38 -1.44 5.46
CA LYS A 83 -21.68 -0.16 5.26
C LYS A 83 -22.70 0.94 5.08
N ILE A 84 -22.66 1.90 5.97
CA ILE A 84 -23.48 3.11 5.95
C ILE A 84 -22.64 4.22 5.30
N PRO A 85 -22.98 4.70 4.10
CA PRO A 85 -22.24 5.75 3.44
C PRO A 85 -22.36 7.08 4.22
N LEU A 86 -21.28 7.85 4.24
CA LEU A 86 -21.21 9.18 4.84
C LEU A 86 -20.90 10.23 3.79
N ASP A 87 -21.59 11.37 3.86
CA ASP A 87 -21.24 12.57 3.10
C ASP A 87 -20.21 13.39 3.87
N ASP A 88 -18.98 12.87 3.95
CA ASP A 88 -17.87 13.50 4.67
C ASP A 88 -16.56 13.37 3.87
N ARG A 89 -15.63 14.32 4.09
CA ARG A 89 -14.34 14.36 3.36
C ARG A 89 -13.30 13.42 3.94
N ILE A 90 -13.45 13.02 5.20
CA ILE A 90 -12.48 12.20 5.93
C ILE A 90 -12.99 10.77 6.05
N PHE A 91 -14.27 10.61 6.36
CA PHE A 91 -14.90 9.32 6.61
C PHE A 91 -15.88 8.96 5.49
N ASN A 92 -15.59 7.91 4.74
CA ASN A 92 -16.44 7.48 3.63
C ASN A 92 -17.68 6.71 4.11
N ASN A 93 -17.57 5.95 5.20
CA ASN A 93 -18.64 5.10 5.72
C ASN A 93 -18.46 4.81 7.21
N ILE A 94 -19.56 4.32 7.83
CA ILE A 94 -19.54 3.60 9.10
C ILE A 94 -19.69 2.11 8.75
N ASP A 95 -18.75 1.29 9.20
CA ASP A 95 -18.87 -0.16 9.15
C ASP A 95 -19.65 -0.62 10.38
N LEU A 96 -20.89 -1.08 10.17
CA LEU A 96 -21.78 -1.57 11.22
C LEU A 96 -21.69 -3.09 11.27
N ILE A 97 -21.32 -3.68 12.41
CA ILE A 97 -20.92 -5.08 12.53
C ILE A 97 -21.63 -5.72 13.73
N SER A 98 -22.22 -6.92 13.58
CA SER A 98 -22.74 -7.69 14.71
C SER A 98 -21.59 -8.30 15.52
N THR A 99 -21.75 -8.35 16.86
CA THR A 99 -20.83 -9.13 17.69
C THR A 99 -20.84 -10.58 17.26
N ARG A 100 -19.66 -11.20 17.19
CA ARG A 100 -19.52 -12.56 16.71
C ARG A 100 -18.39 -13.32 17.38
N LYS A 101 -18.50 -14.63 17.39
CA LYS A 101 -17.44 -15.57 17.74
C LYS A 101 -16.88 -16.19 16.46
N GLU A 102 -15.58 -16.43 16.42
CA GLU A 102 -14.90 -17.11 15.33
C GLU A 102 -14.35 -18.45 15.81
N ILE A 103 -14.58 -19.50 15.03
CA ILE A 103 -14.08 -20.86 15.31
C ILE A 103 -13.20 -21.27 14.13
N TYR A 104 -11.97 -21.67 14.42
CA TYR A 104 -11.02 -22.18 13.44
C TYR A 104 -11.00 -23.69 13.50
N GLU A 105 -11.36 -24.37 12.41
CA GLU A 105 -11.43 -25.83 12.33
C GLU A 105 -10.01 -26.48 12.32
N PHE A 106 -9.07 -25.78 11.69
CA PHE A 106 -7.65 -26.15 11.63
C PHE A 106 -6.76 -24.90 11.48
N PRO A 107 -5.46 -25.00 11.72
CA PRO A 107 -4.53 -23.87 11.58
C PRO A 107 -4.63 -23.20 10.20
N GLY A 108 -4.76 -21.88 10.18
CA GLY A 108 -4.87 -21.09 8.96
C GLY A 108 -6.24 -21.13 8.26
N ALA A 109 -7.22 -21.90 8.73
CA ALA A 109 -8.55 -21.94 8.15
C ALA A 109 -9.21 -20.55 8.14
N LEU A 110 -10.16 -20.34 7.22
CA LEU A 110 -11.08 -19.21 7.37
C LEU A 110 -12.02 -19.50 8.54
N PRO A 111 -12.26 -18.54 9.43
CA PRO A 111 -13.09 -18.74 10.60
C PRO A 111 -14.55 -19.01 10.21
N LYS A 112 -15.18 -19.97 10.88
CA LYS A 112 -16.62 -20.11 10.90
C LYS A 112 -17.18 -19.07 11.86
N ILE A 113 -18.07 -18.21 11.33
CA ILE A 113 -18.70 -17.12 12.08
C ILE A 113 -19.96 -17.65 12.72
N ILE A 114 -20.11 -17.45 14.02
CA ILE A 114 -21.33 -17.71 14.77
C ILE A 114 -21.67 -16.50 15.63
N GLU A 115 -22.90 -16.41 16.07
CA GLU A 115 -23.35 -15.38 17.00
C GLU A 115 -22.50 -15.41 18.28
N GLY A 116 -22.15 -14.24 18.81
CA GLY A 116 -21.34 -14.09 19.99
C GLY A 116 -21.66 -12.80 20.75
N ASN A 117 -21.25 -12.75 22.00
CA ASN A 117 -21.34 -11.55 22.81
C ASN A 117 -20.14 -10.62 22.63
N LEU A 118 -20.10 -9.47 23.32
CA LEU A 118 -19.00 -8.53 23.24
C LEU A 118 -17.65 -9.18 23.60
N LYS A 119 -17.60 -10.01 24.64
CA LYS A 119 -16.35 -10.68 25.06
C LYS A 119 -15.82 -11.62 24.00
N ASP A 120 -16.70 -12.36 23.29
CA ASP A 120 -16.31 -13.22 22.18
C ASP A 120 -15.75 -12.42 21.02
N ASP A 121 -16.39 -11.28 20.68
CA ASP A 121 -15.92 -10.41 19.60
C ASP A 121 -14.55 -9.77 19.90
N LEU A 122 -14.31 -9.42 21.14
CA LEU A 122 -13.01 -8.91 21.58
C LEU A 122 -11.94 -10.01 21.59
N TYR A 123 -12.29 -11.22 22.06
CA TYR A 123 -11.35 -12.33 22.20
C TYR A 123 -10.82 -12.89 20.87
N ARG A 124 -11.63 -12.82 19.78
CA ARG A 124 -11.19 -13.26 18.45
C ARG A 124 -10.18 -12.34 17.77
N ARG A 125 -9.92 -11.14 18.33
CA ARG A 125 -9.02 -10.14 17.75
C ARG A 125 -7.55 -10.54 17.87
N ASP A 126 -6.70 -9.82 17.16
CA ASP A 126 -5.27 -10.11 17.07
C ASP A 126 -4.49 -9.77 18.35
N PHE A 127 -4.63 -8.53 18.86
CA PHE A 127 -3.84 -8.03 19.98
C PHE A 127 -4.70 -7.30 21.01
N SER A 128 -4.27 -7.32 22.29
CA SER A 128 -4.92 -6.63 23.41
C SER A 128 -5.19 -5.15 23.11
N ILE A 129 -4.26 -4.44 22.48
CA ILE A 129 -4.43 -3.04 22.10
C ILE A 129 -5.58 -2.79 21.10
N ASN A 130 -6.02 -3.82 20.39
CA ASN A 130 -7.14 -3.78 19.45
C ASN A 130 -8.46 -4.31 20.06
N THR A 131 -8.47 -4.63 21.34
CA THR A 131 -9.69 -5.06 22.07
C THR A 131 -10.33 -3.94 22.87
N LEU A 132 -9.77 -2.75 22.84
CA LEU A 132 -10.39 -1.59 23.47
C LEU A 132 -11.74 -1.29 22.83
N CYS A 133 -12.74 -1.06 23.66
CA CYS A 133 -14.08 -0.82 23.27
C CYS A 133 -14.61 0.44 23.99
N TYR A 134 -15.38 1.26 23.29
CA TYR A 134 -16.04 2.45 23.86
C TYR A 134 -17.55 2.29 23.75
N SER A 135 -18.23 2.20 24.86
CA SER A 135 -19.69 2.06 24.90
C SER A 135 -20.37 3.38 24.54
N LEU A 136 -21.22 3.34 23.50
CA LEU A 136 -22.05 4.48 23.09
C LEU A 136 -23.27 4.68 24.01
N ASN A 137 -23.57 3.70 24.87
CA ASN A 137 -24.64 3.78 25.85
C ASN A 137 -24.21 4.39 27.18
N SER A 138 -23.00 4.05 27.67
CA SER A 138 -22.48 4.53 28.94
C SER A 138 -21.40 5.60 28.81
N PHE A 139 -20.90 5.86 27.60
CA PHE A 139 -19.81 6.78 27.28
C PHE A 139 -18.50 6.49 28.05
N LYS A 140 -18.21 5.18 28.22
CA LYS A 140 -17.03 4.70 28.93
C LYS A 140 -16.22 3.71 28.10
N ILE A 141 -14.90 3.68 28.34
CA ILE A 141 -14.04 2.61 27.82
C ILE A 141 -14.35 1.32 28.59
N ILE A 142 -14.39 0.22 27.86
CA ILE A 142 -14.46 -1.16 28.35
C ILE A 142 -13.19 -1.84 27.90
N ASP A 143 -12.35 -2.28 28.82
CA ASP A 143 -11.08 -2.96 28.59
C ASP A 143 -11.06 -4.31 29.32
N LEU A 144 -11.44 -5.37 28.62
CA LEU A 144 -11.50 -6.73 29.18
C LEU A 144 -10.16 -7.47 29.11
N PHE A 145 -9.23 -7.01 28.30
CA PHE A 145 -7.97 -7.71 27.98
C PHE A 145 -6.71 -6.86 28.21
N GLN A 146 -6.80 -5.85 29.07
CA GLN A 146 -5.68 -4.98 29.50
C GLN A 146 -5.02 -4.19 28.34
N GLY A 147 -5.78 -3.81 27.33
CA GLY A 147 -5.30 -3.06 26.17
C GLY A 147 -4.74 -1.69 26.55
N GLU A 148 -5.36 -0.95 27.49
CA GLU A 148 -4.85 0.34 27.99
C GLU A 148 -3.50 0.17 28.70
N LYS A 149 -3.34 -0.90 29.50
CA LYS A 149 -2.08 -1.22 30.18
C LYS A 149 -0.99 -1.53 29.16
N ASP A 150 -1.30 -2.32 28.12
CA ASP A 150 -0.34 -2.66 27.09
C ASP A 150 0.03 -1.46 26.21
N ILE A 151 -0.91 -0.57 25.92
CA ILE A 151 -0.60 0.73 25.27
C ILE A 151 0.36 1.55 26.12
N LYS A 152 0.08 1.70 27.43
CA LYS A 152 0.94 2.45 28.36
C LYS A 152 2.35 1.85 28.43
N ASN A 153 2.46 0.53 28.45
CA ASN A 153 3.72 -0.20 28.52
C ASN A 153 4.37 -0.39 27.14
N LYS A 154 3.74 0.10 26.06
CA LYS A 154 4.19 -0.07 24.66
C LYS A 154 4.40 -1.53 24.28
N LEU A 155 3.42 -2.39 24.54
CA LEU A 155 3.49 -3.82 24.29
C LEU A 155 2.50 -4.26 23.19
N ILE A 156 2.94 -5.18 22.35
CA ILE A 156 2.10 -6.00 21.47
C ILE A 156 1.92 -7.34 22.17
N ARG A 157 0.67 -7.67 22.53
CA ARG A 157 0.30 -8.90 23.22
C ARG A 157 -0.85 -9.58 22.48
N VAL A 158 -0.68 -10.88 22.13
CA VAL A 158 -1.78 -11.72 21.65
C VAL A 158 -2.70 -12.11 22.78
N LEU A 159 -3.93 -12.48 22.46
CA LEU A 159 -4.96 -12.81 23.45
C LEU A 159 -4.88 -14.26 23.96
N TYR A 160 -4.28 -15.17 23.14
CA TYR A 160 -4.12 -16.57 23.46
C TYR A 160 -2.97 -17.19 22.66
N SER A 161 -2.45 -18.33 23.15
CA SER A 161 -1.23 -18.96 22.63
C SER A 161 -1.32 -19.42 21.17
N LYS A 162 -2.48 -19.91 20.72
CA LYS A 162 -2.67 -20.41 19.34
C LYS A 162 -2.95 -19.31 18.31
N SER A 163 -2.97 -18.03 18.72
CA SER A 163 -3.39 -16.89 17.88
C SER A 163 -2.67 -16.84 16.52
N PHE A 164 -1.36 -17.10 16.49
CA PHE A 164 -0.57 -17.08 15.25
C PHE A 164 -0.71 -18.35 14.41
N MET A 165 -1.13 -19.47 15.01
CA MET A 165 -1.45 -20.69 14.28
C MET A 165 -2.82 -20.61 13.65
N ASP A 166 -3.82 -20.05 14.34
CA ASP A 166 -5.18 -19.86 13.84
C ASP A 166 -5.20 -18.87 12.67
N ASP A 167 -4.45 -17.78 12.78
CA ASP A 167 -4.28 -16.81 11.70
C ASP A 167 -2.81 -16.35 11.57
N PRO A 168 -2.02 -17.01 10.71
CA PRO A 168 -0.61 -16.64 10.47
C PRO A 168 -0.38 -15.22 9.97
N THR A 169 -1.39 -14.56 9.38
CA THR A 169 -1.27 -13.15 8.99
C THR A 169 -1.01 -12.24 10.19
N ARG A 170 -1.40 -12.66 11.40
CA ARG A 170 -1.14 -11.92 12.64
C ARG A 170 0.36 -11.77 12.94
N ILE A 171 1.23 -12.64 12.41
CA ILE A 171 2.69 -12.47 12.49
C ILE A 171 3.11 -11.17 11.79
N LEU A 172 2.67 -10.98 10.55
CA LEU A 172 2.95 -9.76 9.78
C LEU A 172 2.32 -8.52 10.45
N ARG A 173 1.12 -8.66 10.98
CA ARG A 173 0.42 -7.60 11.73
C ARG A 173 1.16 -7.25 13.02
N ALA A 174 1.71 -8.24 13.76
CA ALA A 174 2.51 -8.00 14.96
C ALA A 174 3.76 -7.17 14.64
N ILE A 175 4.50 -7.57 13.60
CA ILE A 175 5.70 -6.86 13.13
C ILE A 175 5.32 -5.44 12.68
N ARG A 176 4.24 -5.31 11.91
CA ARG A 176 3.73 -4.02 11.45
C ARG A 176 3.34 -3.09 12.59
N PHE A 177 2.55 -3.55 13.55
CA PHE A 177 2.13 -2.72 14.68
C PHE A 177 3.27 -2.40 15.65
N LYS A 178 4.17 -3.35 15.91
CA LYS A 178 5.40 -3.10 16.69
C LYS A 178 6.16 -1.91 16.12
N ASN A 179 6.39 -1.90 14.83
CA ASN A 179 7.15 -0.83 14.16
C ASN A 179 6.34 0.47 14.01
N ARG A 180 5.04 0.39 13.65
CA ARG A 180 4.14 1.56 13.53
C ARG A 180 4.01 2.36 14.83
N PHE A 181 3.92 1.66 15.96
CA PHE A 181 3.70 2.29 17.26
C PHE A 181 4.96 2.43 18.09
N GLU A 182 6.09 1.89 17.64
CA GLU A 182 7.36 1.81 18.39
C GLU A 182 7.18 1.04 19.72
N PHE A 183 6.46 -0.06 19.63
CA PHE A 183 6.19 -0.96 20.74
C PHE A 183 7.18 -2.13 20.74
N LYS A 184 7.13 -2.95 21.79
CA LYS A 184 7.88 -4.20 21.92
C LYS A 184 6.90 -5.38 21.95
N TYR A 185 7.38 -6.56 21.62
CA TYR A 185 6.59 -7.76 21.86
C TYR A 185 6.56 -8.07 23.35
N GLU A 186 5.40 -8.45 23.87
CA GLU A 186 5.32 -9.13 25.16
C GLU A 186 6.02 -10.49 25.05
N ALA A 187 6.64 -10.98 26.14
CA ALA A 187 7.54 -12.13 26.11
C ALA A 187 6.91 -13.40 25.49
N TYR A 188 5.77 -13.84 26.01
CA TYR A 188 5.05 -15.00 25.47
C TYR A 188 4.55 -14.77 24.04
N THR A 189 4.18 -13.55 23.70
CA THR A 189 3.79 -13.21 22.32
C THR A 189 4.95 -13.44 21.35
N LYS A 190 6.19 -13.05 21.72
CA LYS A 190 7.38 -13.33 20.90
C LYS A 190 7.64 -14.83 20.78
N GLU A 191 7.51 -15.57 21.88
CA GLU A 191 7.67 -17.03 21.88
C GLU A 191 6.67 -17.73 20.99
N TYR A 192 5.37 -17.41 21.09
CA TYR A 192 4.32 -17.99 20.25
C TYR A 192 4.50 -17.65 18.77
N MET A 193 5.00 -16.44 18.47
CA MET A 193 5.31 -16.05 17.10
C MET A 193 6.45 -16.88 16.52
N ILE A 194 7.54 -17.07 17.25
CA ILE A 194 8.67 -17.89 16.84
C ILE A 194 8.24 -19.35 16.67
N GLU A 195 7.44 -19.88 17.59
CA GLU A 195 6.89 -21.24 17.50
C GLU A 195 6.07 -21.44 16.22
N ALA A 196 5.17 -20.49 15.89
CA ALA A 196 4.35 -20.56 14.69
C ALA A 196 5.18 -20.47 13.40
N ILE A 197 6.22 -19.64 13.39
CA ILE A 197 7.17 -19.55 12.27
C ILE A 197 7.91 -20.88 12.07
N ASN A 198 8.45 -21.46 13.14
CA ASN A 198 9.16 -22.74 13.11
C ASN A 198 8.24 -23.89 12.64
N LYS A 199 6.96 -23.84 12.97
CA LYS A 199 5.92 -24.77 12.48
C LYS A 199 5.45 -24.46 11.05
N LYS A 200 6.10 -23.53 10.35
CA LYS A 200 5.77 -23.13 8.98
C LYS A 200 4.32 -22.67 8.79
N ALA A 201 3.80 -21.92 9.75
CA ALA A 201 2.39 -21.50 9.76
C ALA A 201 1.95 -20.77 8.46
N PHE A 202 2.84 -20.02 7.79
CA PHE A 202 2.52 -19.38 6.52
C PHE A 202 2.11 -20.35 5.40
N ALA A 203 2.53 -21.62 5.47
CA ALA A 203 2.14 -22.63 4.48
C ALA A 203 0.67 -23.07 4.61
N THR A 204 -0.02 -22.71 5.70
CA THR A 204 -1.41 -23.07 5.94
C THR A 204 -2.42 -22.06 5.36
N ILE A 205 -1.96 -20.94 4.84
CA ILE A 205 -2.81 -19.87 4.31
C ILE A 205 -2.52 -19.55 2.84
N SER A 206 -3.51 -18.96 2.15
CA SER A 206 -3.33 -18.57 0.75
C SER A 206 -2.33 -17.42 0.58
N SER A 207 -1.66 -17.40 -0.57
CA SER A 207 -0.76 -16.31 -0.96
C SER A 207 -1.46 -14.95 -0.98
N ASP A 208 -2.76 -14.90 -1.29
CA ASP A 208 -3.53 -13.65 -1.28
C ASP A 208 -3.67 -13.06 0.12
N ARG A 209 -3.84 -13.90 1.16
CA ARG A 209 -3.90 -13.43 2.55
C ARG A 209 -2.55 -12.86 2.98
N ILE A 210 -1.45 -13.54 2.64
CA ILE A 210 -0.09 -13.06 2.91
C ILE A 210 0.16 -11.75 2.15
N LYS A 211 -0.15 -11.72 0.84
CA LYS A 211 0.04 -10.56 -0.04
C LYS A 211 -0.62 -9.29 0.52
N LYS A 212 -1.87 -9.40 0.99
CA LYS A 212 -2.61 -8.26 1.56
C LYS A 212 -1.86 -7.64 2.75
N GLU A 213 -1.45 -8.44 3.74
CA GLU A 213 -0.73 -7.92 4.90
C GLU A 213 0.69 -7.49 4.54
N LEU A 214 1.36 -8.18 3.61
CA LEU A 214 2.68 -7.79 3.12
C LEU A 214 2.66 -6.40 2.47
N ILE A 215 1.67 -6.12 1.62
CA ILE A 215 1.49 -4.78 1.03
C ILE A 215 1.32 -3.73 2.13
N LEU A 216 0.51 -4.01 3.17
CA LEU A 216 0.34 -3.10 4.30
C LEU A 216 1.65 -2.87 5.07
N CYS A 217 2.49 -3.91 5.23
CA CYS A 217 3.82 -3.78 5.81
C CYS A 217 4.72 -2.86 4.96
N LEU A 218 4.73 -3.06 3.64
CA LEU A 218 5.56 -2.25 2.73
C LEU A 218 5.07 -0.80 2.60
N GLN A 219 3.82 -0.52 2.93
CA GLN A 219 3.27 0.85 2.93
C GLN A 219 3.64 1.65 4.18
N GLU A 220 4.11 0.99 5.27
CA GLU A 220 4.47 1.67 6.51
C GLU A 220 5.67 2.61 6.33
N GLU A 221 5.70 3.67 7.15
CA GLU A 221 6.84 4.60 7.14
C GLU A 221 8.14 3.92 7.58
N LYS A 222 8.06 2.97 8.51
CA LYS A 222 9.19 2.19 9.05
C LYS A 222 9.40 0.86 8.33
N VAL A 223 9.34 0.85 7.01
CA VAL A 223 9.52 -0.37 6.21
C VAL A 223 10.91 -0.98 6.36
N LYS A 224 11.94 -0.18 6.60
CA LYS A 224 13.30 -0.65 6.87
C LYS A 224 13.31 -1.56 8.09
N GLU A 225 12.76 -1.08 9.20
CA GLU A 225 12.68 -1.80 10.46
C GLU A 225 11.81 -3.06 10.33
N ILE A 226 10.73 -3.00 9.56
CA ILE A 226 9.88 -4.16 9.26
C ILE A 226 10.67 -5.25 8.51
N LEU A 227 11.44 -4.86 7.49
CA LEU A 227 12.26 -5.81 6.73
C LEU A 227 13.42 -6.37 7.56
N MET A 228 13.99 -5.59 8.48
CA MET A 228 14.95 -6.07 9.46
C MET A 228 14.32 -7.12 10.39
N ASP A 229 13.10 -6.89 10.88
CA ASP A 229 12.37 -7.89 11.67
C ASP A 229 12.09 -9.16 10.83
N PHE A 230 11.79 -9.04 9.54
CA PHE A 230 11.62 -10.23 8.67
C PHE A 230 12.91 -11.07 8.57
N ILE A 231 14.07 -10.42 8.57
CA ILE A 231 15.36 -11.11 8.61
C ILE A 231 15.61 -11.71 10.01
N GLU A 232 15.41 -10.94 11.09
CA GLU A 232 15.58 -11.41 12.48
C GLU A 232 14.77 -12.68 12.77
N PHE A 233 13.52 -12.72 12.27
CA PHE A 233 12.64 -13.88 12.44
C PHE A 233 12.79 -14.96 11.36
N ASN A 234 13.77 -14.85 10.46
CA ASN A 234 14.01 -15.80 9.36
C ASN A 234 12.79 -16.02 8.43
N ILE A 235 11.94 -15.01 8.26
CA ILE A 235 10.77 -15.09 7.38
C ILE A 235 10.97 -14.39 6.03
N ILE A 236 12.12 -13.74 5.82
CA ILE A 236 12.42 -13.04 4.57
C ILE A 236 12.44 -14.01 3.38
N GLU A 237 13.04 -15.19 3.55
CA GLU A 237 13.08 -16.21 2.50
C GLU A 237 11.70 -16.78 2.20
N THR A 238 10.86 -16.97 3.22
CA THR A 238 9.47 -17.43 3.05
C THR A 238 8.61 -16.40 2.31
N LEU A 239 8.82 -15.11 2.58
CA LEU A 239 7.97 -14.03 2.03
C LEU A 239 8.45 -13.49 0.69
N PHE A 240 9.77 -13.43 0.46
CA PHE A 240 10.37 -12.80 -0.71
C PHE A 240 11.20 -13.75 -1.57
N PHE A 241 11.42 -14.99 -1.13
CA PHE A 241 12.28 -15.97 -1.82
C PHE A 241 13.73 -15.49 -1.98
N ILE A 242 14.21 -14.60 -1.11
CA ILE A 242 15.59 -14.11 -1.03
C ILE A 242 16.16 -14.38 0.35
N LYS A 243 17.49 -14.47 0.46
CA LYS A 243 18.14 -14.80 1.73
C LYS A 243 18.34 -13.59 2.62
N ASP A 244 18.70 -12.45 2.02
CA ASP A 244 19.02 -11.23 2.75
C ASP A 244 18.75 -9.97 1.93
N ILE A 245 18.94 -8.82 2.56
CA ILE A 245 18.89 -7.48 1.98
C ILE A 245 20.19 -6.79 2.38
N SER A 246 20.96 -6.29 1.40
CA SER A 246 22.25 -5.66 1.66
C SER A 246 22.10 -4.31 2.37
N GLU A 247 23.18 -3.86 3.02
CA GLU A 247 23.22 -2.58 3.72
C GLU A 247 22.87 -1.39 2.81
N ASN A 248 23.38 -1.38 1.58
CA ASN A 248 23.04 -0.34 0.60
C ASN A 248 21.53 -0.29 0.29
N GLN A 249 20.87 -1.45 0.19
CA GLN A 249 19.43 -1.50 -0.02
C GLN A 249 18.67 -0.92 1.17
N PHE A 250 19.12 -1.14 2.40
CA PHE A 250 18.53 -0.51 3.59
C PHE A 250 18.71 1.02 3.61
N ILE A 251 19.86 1.53 3.15
CA ILE A 251 20.08 2.97 2.98
C ILE A 251 19.10 3.55 1.94
N TRP A 252 18.87 2.86 0.81
CA TRP A 252 17.92 3.29 -0.20
C TRP A 252 16.47 3.25 0.29
N LEU A 253 16.09 2.21 1.04
CA LEU A 253 14.76 2.10 1.66
C LEU A 253 14.46 3.26 2.61
N GLU A 254 15.42 3.67 3.43
CA GLU A 254 15.26 4.81 4.32
C GLU A 254 15.03 6.12 3.55
N LYS A 255 15.73 6.30 2.42
CA LYS A 255 15.55 7.47 1.56
C LYS A 255 14.20 7.49 0.86
N VAL A 256 13.72 6.32 0.37
CA VAL A 256 12.39 6.19 -0.26
C VAL A 256 11.28 6.63 0.69
N CYS A 257 11.33 6.21 1.94
CA CYS A 257 10.31 6.54 2.93
C CYS A 257 10.17 8.03 3.21
N LYS A 258 11.26 8.79 3.03
CA LYS A 258 11.25 10.26 3.17
C LYS A 258 10.65 10.97 1.94
N ILE A 259 10.71 10.34 0.76
CA ILE A 259 10.35 10.97 -0.52
C ILE A 259 8.94 10.60 -0.95
N ILE A 260 8.50 9.34 -0.76
CA ILE A 260 7.26 8.82 -1.33
C ILE A 260 6.23 8.52 -0.26
N LYS A 261 5.05 9.15 -0.41
CA LYS A 261 3.87 8.90 0.45
C LYS A 261 2.67 8.28 -0.28
N ASN A 262 2.80 7.94 -1.57
CA ASN A 262 1.70 7.52 -2.44
C ASN A 262 1.71 6.02 -2.80
N LYS A 263 0.77 5.61 -3.68
CA LYS A 263 0.56 4.22 -4.13
C LYS A 263 1.79 3.57 -4.78
N ASN A 264 2.70 4.36 -5.36
CA ASN A 264 3.88 3.85 -6.06
C ASN A 264 4.97 3.36 -5.10
N LYS A 265 4.85 3.66 -3.79
CA LYS A 265 5.83 3.29 -2.76
C LYS A 265 6.16 1.79 -2.75
N VAL A 266 5.15 0.93 -2.82
CA VAL A 266 5.34 -0.54 -2.73
C VAL A 266 6.20 -1.05 -3.87
N LEU A 267 5.95 -0.60 -5.11
CA LEU A 267 6.74 -1.05 -6.27
C LEU A 267 8.18 -0.56 -6.17
N VAL A 268 8.42 0.69 -5.76
CA VAL A 268 9.78 1.21 -5.56
C VAL A 268 10.51 0.39 -4.49
N ILE A 269 9.86 0.02 -3.40
CA ILE A 269 10.44 -0.84 -2.37
C ILE A 269 10.78 -2.23 -2.94
N LEU A 270 9.89 -2.83 -3.74
CA LEU A 270 10.16 -4.11 -4.39
C LEU A 270 11.34 -4.02 -5.37
N LEU A 271 11.46 -2.92 -6.14
CA LEU A 271 12.62 -2.69 -7.02
C LEU A 271 13.93 -2.63 -6.22
N ILE A 272 13.91 -2.05 -5.02
CA ILE A 272 15.07 -1.99 -4.12
C ILE A 272 15.35 -3.38 -3.53
N VAL A 273 14.35 -4.04 -2.96
CA VAL A 273 14.49 -5.35 -2.29
C VAL A 273 15.04 -6.40 -3.27
N PHE A 274 14.56 -6.41 -4.51
CA PHE A 274 14.99 -7.34 -5.54
C PHE A 274 16.22 -6.90 -6.36
N PHE A 275 16.81 -5.77 -6.06
CA PHE A 275 17.91 -5.23 -6.87
C PHE A 275 19.13 -6.17 -6.98
N ASN A 276 19.43 -6.91 -5.93
CA ASN A 276 20.52 -7.90 -5.90
C ASN A 276 20.02 -9.35 -6.02
N ALA A 277 18.72 -9.58 -6.10
CA ALA A 277 18.16 -10.91 -6.23
C ALA A 277 18.47 -11.53 -7.61
N ASN A 278 18.55 -12.85 -7.66
CA ASN A 278 18.61 -13.58 -8.92
C ASN A 278 17.22 -13.66 -9.57
N GLN A 279 17.19 -13.97 -10.84
CA GLN A 279 15.96 -14.03 -11.63
C GLN A 279 14.98 -15.09 -11.07
N GLU A 280 15.46 -16.25 -10.65
CA GLU A 280 14.64 -17.33 -10.12
C GLU A 280 13.85 -16.92 -8.88
N SER A 281 14.48 -16.19 -7.95
CA SER A 281 13.82 -15.65 -6.75
C SER A 281 12.72 -14.65 -7.10
N ILE A 282 12.97 -13.76 -8.07
CA ILE A 282 11.98 -12.80 -8.55
C ILE A 282 10.80 -13.51 -9.21
N GLU A 283 11.06 -14.52 -10.02
CA GLU A 283 10.02 -15.31 -10.68
C GLU A 283 9.16 -16.06 -9.65
N LYS A 284 9.77 -16.74 -8.68
CA LYS A 284 9.05 -17.42 -7.59
C LYS A 284 8.15 -16.45 -6.81
N PHE A 285 8.66 -15.27 -6.46
CA PHE A 285 7.87 -14.24 -5.80
C PHE A 285 6.67 -13.80 -6.65
N CYS A 286 6.93 -13.49 -7.92
CA CYS A 286 5.89 -12.99 -8.81
C CYS A 286 4.81 -14.04 -9.07
N ASP A 287 5.19 -15.30 -9.24
CA ASP A 287 4.26 -16.40 -9.50
C ASP A 287 3.46 -16.77 -8.24
N PHE A 288 4.10 -16.81 -7.08
CA PHE A 288 3.43 -17.07 -5.79
C PHE A 288 2.37 -16.01 -5.46
N TYR A 289 2.69 -14.74 -5.66
CA TYR A 289 1.77 -13.64 -5.39
C TYR A 289 0.95 -13.19 -6.59
N GLN A 290 1.01 -13.89 -7.71
CA GLN A 290 0.28 -13.57 -8.96
C GLN A 290 0.50 -12.10 -9.37
N ILE A 291 1.76 -11.69 -9.44
CA ILE A 291 2.14 -10.34 -9.86
C ILE A 291 1.98 -10.21 -11.38
N ASN A 292 1.46 -9.06 -11.82
CA ASN A 292 1.29 -8.73 -13.24
C ASN A 292 2.60 -8.92 -14.02
N LYS A 293 2.50 -9.42 -15.28
CA LYS A 293 3.65 -9.70 -16.17
C LYS A 293 4.53 -8.48 -16.40
N ASP A 294 3.96 -7.29 -16.49
CA ASP A 294 4.71 -6.05 -16.69
C ASP A 294 5.58 -5.71 -15.49
N TYR A 295 5.05 -5.88 -14.28
CA TYR A 295 5.82 -5.69 -13.05
C TYR A 295 6.87 -6.78 -12.86
N LYS A 296 6.57 -8.03 -13.21
CA LYS A 296 7.57 -9.13 -13.20
C LYS A 296 8.75 -8.79 -14.11
N LYS A 297 8.49 -8.39 -15.36
CA LYS A 297 9.51 -7.96 -16.32
C LYS A 297 10.33 -6.78 -15.80
N LEU A 298 9.66 -5.82 -15.15
CA LEU A 298 10.29 -4.65 -14.57
C LEU A 298 11.27 -5.02 -13.46
N LEU A 299 10.87 -5.89 -12.54
CA LEU A 299 11.71 -6.36 -11.41
C LEU A 299 12.94 -7.11 -11.92
N ILE A 300 12.78 -8.00 -12.91
CA ILE A 300 13.88 -8.80 -13.50
C ILE A 300 14.90 -7.89 -14.19
N SER A 301 14.43 -6.95 -15.01
CA SER A 301 15.33 -6.13 -15.84
C SER A 301 15.95 -4.93 -15.12
N ASN A 302 15.46 -4.58 -13.92
CA ASN A 302 15.77 -3.32 -13.24
C ASN A 302 17.29 -3.11 -13.03
N LYS A 303 18.00 -4.11 -12.53
CA LYS A 303 19.43 -4.01 -12.25
C LYS A 303 20.24 -3.80 -13.53
N GLU A 304 19.96 -4.57 -14.57
CA GLU A 304 20.67 -4.46 -15.86
C GLU A 304 20.46 -3.09 -16.51
N VAL A 305 19.22 -2.61 -16.49
CA VAL A 305 18.87 -1.27 -16.98
C VAL A 305 19.64 -0.21 -16.22
N PHE A 306 19.74 -0.28 -14.91
CA PHE A 306 20.48 0.69 -14.10
C PHE A 306 21.99 0.64 -14.34
N LEU A 307 22.56 -0.56 -14.48
CA LEU A 307 23.98 -0.74 -14.80
C LEU A 307 24.31 -0.18 -16.20
N LYS A 308 23.44 -0.43 -17.18
CA LYS A 308 23.57 0.13 -18.53
C LYS A 308 23.53 1.66 -18.49
N ILE A 309 22.53 2.26 -17.86
CA ILE A 309 22.42 3.72 -17.70
C ILE A 309 23.66 4.28 -17.03
N LYS A 310 24.10 3.69 -15.92
CA LYS A 310 25.29 4.11 -15.19
C LYS A 310 26.54 4.11 -16.06
N ASN A 311 26.71 3.09 -16.93
CA ASN A 311 27.85 3.00 -17.82
C ASN A 311 27.80 4.02 -18.97
N GLU A 312 26.61 4.22 -19.57
CA GLU A 312 26.42 5.23 -20.62
C GLU A 312 26.67 6.66 -20.06
N LEU A 313 26.19 6.95 -18.85
CA LEU A 313 26.36 8.27 -18.22
C LEU A 313 27.80 8.60 -17.79
N LYS A 314 28.74 7.64 -17.88
CA LYS A 314 30.18 7.91 -17.72
C LYS A 314 30.80 8.59 -18.96
N LYS A 315 30.11 8.56 -20.10
CA LYS A 315 30.53 9.24 -21.32
C LYS A 315 30.33 10.76 -21.14
N ASN A 316 31.39 11.55 -21.20
CA ASN A 316 31.34 12.97 -20.88
C ASN A 316 30.60 13.84 -21.91
N ASN A 317 30.27 13.32 -23.11
CA ASN A 317 29.74 14.10 -24.23
C ASN A 317 28.42 13.53 -24.75
N LEU A 318 27.42 13.37 -23.86
CA LEU A 318 26.10 12.95 -24.25
C LEU A 318 25.27 14.11 -24.81
N THR A 319 24.68 13.91 -25.99
CA THR A 319 23.72 14.86 -26.55
C THR A 319 22.40 14.84 -25.73
N PRO A 320 21.60 15.91 -25.77
CA PRO A 320 20.28 15.93 -25.10
C PRO A 320 19.38 14.76 -25.53
N PHE A 321 19.41 14.34 -26.81
CA PHE A 321 18.62 13.20 -27.28
C PHE A 321 19.13 11.85 -26.77
N GLU A 322 20.42 11.67 -26.56
CA GLU A 322 20.98 10.46 -25.95
C GLU A 322 20.54 10.36 -24.49
N ILE A 323 20.56 11.47 -23.76
CA ILE A 323 20.01 11.55 -22.39
C ILE A 323 18.53 11.20 -22.38
N TYR A 324 17.73 11.83 -23.25
CA TYR A 324 16.31 11.51 -23.42
C TYR A 324 16.10 10.00 -23.65
N ARG A 325 16.82 9.38 -24.58
CA ARG A 325 16.70 7.96 -24.94
C ARG A 325 17.04 7.03 -23.77
N LEU A 326 17.98 7.41 -22.89
CA LEU A 326 18.34 6.60 -21.73
C LEU A 326 17.22 6.49 -20.71
N PHE A 327 16.43 7.56 -20.52
CA PHE A 327 15.44 7.63 -19.47
C PHE A 327 13.99 7.50 -19.94
N SER A 328 13.69 7.78 -21.21
CA SER A 328 12.31 7.84 -21.75
C SER A 328 11.57 6.50 -21.71
N SER A 329 12.27 5.38 -21.63
CA SER A 329 11.67 4.03 -21.50
C SER A 329 11.42 3.62 -20.05
N LEU A 330 11.89 4.40 -19.06
CA LEU A 330 11.74 4.07 -17.65
C LEU A 330 10.34 4.42 -17.16
N LYS A 331 9.80 3.57 -16.28
CA LYS A 331 8.62 3.91 -15.50
C LYS A 331 8.97 4.88 -14.38
N GLU A 332 7.96 5.59 -13.87
CA GLU A 332 8.15 6.59 -12.82
C GLU A 332 8.84 6.01 -11.59
N GLU A 333 8.47 4.80 -11.19
CA GLU A 333 9.06 4.12 -10.04
C GLU A 333 10.55 3.82 -10.24
N GLN A 334 10.97 3.50 -11.47
CA GLN A 334 12.39 3.33 -11.80
C GLN A 334 13.14 4.66 -11.75
N ILE A 335 12.53 5.74 -12.22
CA ILE A 335 13.12 7.09 -12.15
C ILE A 335 13.33 7.50 -10.70
N ILE A 336 12.33 7.26 -9.84
CA ILE A 336 12.41 7.53 -8.40
C ILE A 336 13.55 6.71 -7.76
N PHE A 337 13.60 5.40 -8.02
CA PHE A 337 14.66 4.57 -7.45
C PHE A 337 16.04 4.95 -8.03
N LEU A 338 16.14 5.22 -9.32
CA LEU A 338 17.37 5.64 -9.96
C LEU A 338 17.91 6.95 -9.35
N ASN A 339 17.04 7.90 -9.06
CA ASN A 339 17.43 9.14 -8.36
C ASN A 339 18.06 8.86 -6.99
N ILE A 340 17.52 7.88 -6.25
CA ILE A 340 18.06 7.46 -4.95
C ILE A 340 19.40 6.73 -5.13
N TYR A 341 19.47 5.81 -6.09
CA TYR A 341 20.65 5.03 -6.43
C TYR A 341 21.84 5.89 -6.87
N LEU A 342 21.57 7.02 -7.56
CA LEU A 342 22.59 7.95 -8.09
C LEU A 342 22.98 9.05 -7.10
N GLN A 343 22.34 9.17 -5.93
CA GLN A 343 22.56 10.31 -5.00
C GLN A 343 24.04 10.53 -4.61
N GLU A 344 24.85 9.48 -4.55
CA GLU A 344 26.28 9.58 -4.22
C GLU A 344 27.15 9.98 -5.43
N LYS A 345 26.54 10.15 -6.61
CA LYS A 345 27.24 10.45 -7.87
C LYS A 345 26.69 11.74 -8.48
N PHE A 346 27.02 12.86 -7.84
CA PHE A 346 26.51 14.20 -8.19
C PHE A 346 26.56 14.52 -9.70
N PHE A 347 27.64 14.14 -10.37
CA PHE A 347 27.80 14.39 -11.81
C PHE A 347 26.76 13.63 -12.64
N ILE A 348 26.48 12.37 -12.29
CA ILE A 348 25.52 11.53 -13.03
C ILE A 348 24.07 11.96 -12.75
N LYS A 349 23.80 12.42 -11.54
CA LYS A 349 22.47 12.90 -11.12
C LYS A 349 21.99 14.09 -11.95
N LYS A 350 22.89 14.98 -12.37
CA LYS A 350 22.56 16.14 -13.23
C LYS A 350 21.86 15.72 -14.54
N PHE A 351 22.24 14.60 -15.13
CA PHE A 351 21.59 14.12 -16.36
C PHE A 351 20.14 13.68 -16.10
N LEU A 352 19.88 13.03 -14.95
CA LEU A 352 18.51 12.65 -14.56
C LEU A 352 17.65 13.89 -14.26
N GLU A 353 18.22 14.87 -13.56
CA GLU A 353 17.54 16.15 -13.27
C GLU A 353 17.24 16.91 -14.57
N TYR A 354 18.19 16.95 -15.51
CA TYR A 354 17.98 17.57 -16.82
C TYR A 354 16.87 16.85 -17.61
N TYR A 355 16.85 15.52 -17.60
CA TYR A 355 15.76 14.75 -18.22
C TYR A 355 14.41 15.08 -17.59
N VAL A 356 14.30 15.04 -16.27
CA VAL A 356 13.02 15.25 -15.56
C VAL A 356 12.49 16.67 -15.75
N ASN A 357 13.37 17.67 -15.73
CA ASN A 357 12.95 19.08 -15.77
C ASN A 357 12.77 19.62 -17.19
N GLU A 358 13.54 19.12 -18.16
CA GLU A 358 13.62 19.75 -19.49
C GLU A 358 13.19 18.83 -20.64
N LEU A 359 13.42 17.51 -20.52
CA LEU A 359 13.27 16.61 -21.66
C LEU A 359 12.04 15.69 -21.58
N ARG A 360 11.60 15.36 -20.38
CA ARG A 360 10.55 14.33 -20.14
C ARG A 360 9.28 14.60 -20.92
N ASP A 361 8.84 15.85 -20.95
CA ASP A 361 7.56 16.24 -21.54
C ASP A 361 7.71 16.80 -22.97
N VAL A 362 8.91 16.65 -23.57
CA VAL A 362 9.12 17.07 -24.96
C VAL A 362 8.42 16.11 -25.91
N HIS A 363 7.49 16.65 -26.68
CA HIS A 363 6.79 15.97 -27.76
C HIS A 363 6.88 16.75 -29.07
N ILE A 364 6.73 16.07 -30.19
CA ILE A 364 6.64 16.72 -31.50
C ILE A 364 5.26 17.37 -31.68
N PHE A 365 5.21 18.46 -32.42
CA PHE A 365 3.93 19.15 -32.74
C PHE A 365 3.32 18.69 -34.04
N ILE A 366 4.14 18.15 -34.96
CA ILE A 366 3.65 17.61 -36.25
C ILE A 366 2.85 16.34 -36.02
N THR A 367 1.89 16.11 -36.90
CA THR A 367 1.02 14.94 -36.92
C THR A 367 1.09 14.24 -38.29
N GLY A 368 0.49 13.07 -38.43
CA GLY A 368 0.37 12.38 -39.73
C GLY A 368 -0.36 13.23 -40.78
N LYS A 369 -1.31 14.09 -40.38
CA LYS A 369 -2.01 15.00 -41.29
C LYS A 369 -1.05 16.04 -41.90
N ASP A 370 -0.12 16.54 -41.11
CA ASP A 370 0.89 17.49 -41.60
C ASP A 370 1.81 16.81 -42.63
N LEU A 371 2.18 15.55 -42.44
CA LEU A 371 2.98 14.79 -43.42
C LEU A 371 2.24 14.56 -44.73
N ILE A 372 0.94 14.22 -44.67
CA ILE A 372 0.09 14.09 -45.88
C ILE A 372 0.04 15.42 -46.63
N SER A 373 -0.15 16.54 -45.94
CA SER A 373 -0.19 17.89 -46.57
C SER A 373 1.13 18.28 -47.23
N LEU A 374 2.24 17.69 -46.77
CA LEU A 374 3.58 17.82 -47.39
C LEU A 374 3.84 16.84 -48.53
N GLY A 375 2.86 16.01 -48.89
CA GLY A 375 2.96 15.05 -49.96
C GLY A 375 3.73 13.78 -49.61
N ILE A 376 3.81 13.43 -48.33
CA ILE A 376 4.41 12.16 -47.87
C ILE A 376 3.26 11.17 -47.61
N PRO A 377 3.20 10.04 -48.37
CA PRO A 377 2.11 9.09 -48.20
C PRO A 377 2.20 8.37 -46.85
N PRO A 378 1.05 7.97 -46.25
CA PRO A 378 1.04 7.20 -44.99
C PRO A 378 1.80 5.89 -45.13
N GLY A 379 2.64 5.57 -44.15
CA GLY A 379 3.44 4.34 -44.17
C GLY A 379 4.44 4.26 -43.03
N PRO A 380 5.24 3.19 -42.96
CA PRO A 380 6.27 2.97 -41.95
C PRO A 380 7.29 4.12 -41.84
N ILE A 381 7.45 4.90 -42.93
CA ILE A 381 8.34 6.05 -42.98
C ILE A 381 8.00 7.12 -41.94
N TYR A 382 6.70 7.22 -41.52
CA TYR A 382 6.27 8.17 -40.51
C TYR A 382 7.02 8.01 -39.19
N ASP A 383 7.23 6.78 -38.74
CA ASP A 383 7.99 6.51 -37.53
C ASP A 383 9.44 7.01 -37.62
N VAL A 384 10.05 6.88 -38.80
CA VAL A 384 11.41 7.36 -39.04
C VAL A 384 11.44 8.88 -39.00
N ILE A 385 10.47 9.54 -39.66
CA ILE A 385 10.36 11.00 -39.68
C ILE A 385 10.14 11.54 -38.27
N PHE A 386 9.16 11.00 -37.53
CA PHE A 386 8.85 11.45 -36.18
C PHE A 386 10.05 11.27 -35.23
N LYS A 387 10.79 10.15 -35.31
CA LYS A 387 12.01 9.93 -34.54
C LYS A 387 13.12 10.93 -34.91
N ARG A 388 13.33 11.24 -36.19
CA ARG A 388 14.33 12.21 -36.63
C ARG A 388 13.95 13.63 -36.19
N VAL A 389 12.68 14.02 -36.35
CA VAL A 389 12.18 15.33 -35.90
C VAL A 389 12.32 15.46 -34.38
N LEU A 390 11.94 14.44 -33.60
CA LEU A 390 12.09 14.44 -32.14
C LEU A 390 13.57 14.59 -31.73
N LYS A 391 14.46 13.85 -32.39
CA LYS A 391 15.91 13.95 -32.14
C LYS A 391 16.43 15.39 -32.36
N ASN A 392 16.09 16.00 -33.50
CA ASN A 392 16.54 17.35 -33.79
C ASN A 392 15.86 18.38 -32.90
N LYS A 393 14.57 18.25 -32.61
CA LYS A 393 13.83 19.10 -31.67
C LYS A 393 14.52 19.14 -30.30
N ILE A 394 14.86 17.98 -29.76
CA ILE A 394 15.54 17.88 -28.45
C ILE A 394 16.94 18.47 -28.53
N ASN A 395 17.75 18.10 -29.52
CA ASN A 395 19.15 18.56 -29.61
C ASN A 395 19.28 20.05 -29.94
N LEU A 396 18.35 20.61 -30.71
CA LEU A 396 18.40 22.02 -31.16
C LEU A 396 17.43 22.93 -30.39
N GLY A 397 16.68 22.38 -29.42
CA GLY A 397 15.77 23.13 -28.58
C GLY A 397 14.59 23.80 -29.31
N TRP A 398 14.04 23.17 -30.36
CA TRP A 398 12.93 23.73 -31.09
C TRP A 398 11.66 23.89 -30.23
N LYS A 399 11.06 25.08 -30.28
CA LYS A 399 9.87 25.40 -29.47
C LYS A 399 8.59 25.53 -30.31
N THR A 400 8.67 25.48 -31.66
CA THR A 400 7.53 25.73 -32.53
C THR A 400 7.37 24.66 -33.61
N LYS A 401 6.13 24.51 -34.11
CA LYS A 401 5.77 23.57 -35.18
C LYS A 401 6.41 23.95 -36.53
N GLU A 402 6.59 25.24 -36.78
CA GLU A 402 7.16 25.76 -38.01
C GLU A 402 8.58 25.23 -38.24
N LYS A 403 9.41 25.19 -37.18
CA LYS A 403 10.77 24.62 -37.27
C LYS A 403 10.77 23.13 -37.58
N GLU A 404 9.81 22.38 -37.04
CA GLU A 404 9.64 20.97 -37.37
C GLU A 404 9.26 20.77 -38.85
N ILE A 405 8.33 21.60 -39.37
CA ILE A 405 7.90 21.58 -40.78
C ILE A 405 9.04 21.98 -41.71
N GLU A 406 9.80 23.03 -41.37
CA GLU A 406 10.96 23.48 -42.13
C GLU A 406 12.02 22.37 -42.29
N TYR A 407 12.31 21.67 -41.18
CA TYR A 407 13.22 20.53 -41.20
C TYR A 407 12.71 19.42 -42.14
N ILE A 408 11.42 19.10 -42.10
CA ILE A 408 10.84 18.07 -42.98
C ILE A 408 10.92 18.49 -44.44
N LYS A 409 10.57 19.72 -44.78
CA LYS A 409 10.66 20.26 -46.15
C LYS A 409 12.10 20.15 -46.71
N LYS A 410 13.09 20.44 -45.89
CA LYS A 410 14.51 20.37 -46.27
C LYS A 410 14.95 18.95 -46.60
N HIS A 411 14.40 17.94 -45.95
CA HIS A 411 14.78 16.55 -46.10
C HIS A 411 13.74 15.68 -46.86
N ILE A 412 12.72 16.31 -47.44
CA ILE A 412 11.56 15.61 -48.03
C ILE A 412 11.95 14.69 -49.17
N LYS A 413 13.02 15.03 -49.91
CA LYS A 413 13.52 14.18 -50.99
C LYS A 413 14.05 12.84 -50.51
N GLU A 414 14.64 12.78 -49.31
CA GLU A 414 15.17 11.57 -48.68
C GLU A 414 14.08 10.60 -48.24
N TRP A 415 12.81 11.05 -48.20
CA TRP A 415 11.70 10.29 -47.63
C TRP A 415 10.58 10.01 -48.64
N ARG A 416 10.75 10.43 -49.91
CA ARG A 416 9.82 10.17 -51.00
C ARG A 416 10.26 8.98 -51.90
N GLU A 417 11.52 8.56 -51.74
CA GLU A 417 12.09 7.34 -52.35
C GLU A 417 11.86 6.13 -51.40
#